data_79a83418670ad5e629c6ed9ff4820bd0
#
_entry.id   79a83418670ad5e629c6ed9ff4820bd0
#
_cell.length_a   1.000
_cell.length_b   1.000
_cell.length_c   1.000
_cell.angle_alpha   90.00
_cell.angle_beta   90.00
_cell.angle_gamma   90.00
#
_symmetry.space_group_name_H-M   'P 1'
#
loop_
_entity.id
_entity.type
_entity.pdbx_description
1 polymer ?
#
loop_
_entity_poly.entity_id
_entity_poly.type
_entity_poly.pdbx_seq_one_letter_code
_entity_poly.pdbx_strand_id
1 'polypeptide(L)' 'MNWTEFREKLFELACFSVNQVYAWQPGFDRNNFVNWTRKGYLIRLRRGMYAFPE' A
#
# COMPACT_ATOMS: atom_id res chain seq x y z
N MET A 1 4.29 -3.12 10.84
CA MET A 1 4.50 -1.84 10.13
C MET A 1 3.23 -0.99 10.22
N ASN A 2 3.39 0.30 10.49
CA ASN A 2 2.23 1.17 10.57
C ASN A 2 2.07 2.00 9.29
N TRP A 3 0.94 2.68 9.19
CA TRP A 3 0.61 3.46 8.01
C TRP A 3 1.63 4.57 7.71
N THR A 4 2.11 5.24 8.75
CA THR A 4 3.04 6.35 8.57
C THR A 4 4.35 5.89 7.94
N GLU A 5 4.90 4.78 8.41
CA GLU A 5 6.11 4.22 7.83
C GLU A 5 5.90 3.78 6.40
N PHE A 6 4.76 3.14 6.13
CA PHE A 6 4.42 2.68 4.80
C PHE A 6 4.34 3.86 3.83
N ARG A 7 3.65 4.90 4.24
CA ARG A 7 3.47 6.08 3.42
C ARG A 7 4.79 6.78 3.12
N GLU A 8 5.63 6.92 4.12
CA GLU A 8 6.92 7.56 3.92
C GLU A 8 7.81 6.80 2.93
N LYS A 9 7.77 5.48 3.00
CA LYS A 9 8.59 4.65 2.13
C LYS A 9 8.11 4.67 0.68
N LEU A 10 6.83 4.75 0.47
CA LEU A 10 6.25 4.60 -0.86
C LEU A 10 5.62 5.87 -1.42
N PHE A 11 5.72 6.96 -0.69
CA PHE A 11 5.03 8.19 -1.07
C PHE A 11 5.43 8.71 -2.46
N GLU A 12 6.65 8.50 -2.86
CA GLU A 12 7.13 8.98 -4.16
C GLU A 12 6.54 8.20 -5.33
N LEU A 13 5.97 7.03 -5.08
CA LEU A 13 5.36 6.24 -6.12
C LEU A 13 3.93 6.71 -6.34
N ALA A 14 3.57 6.96 -7.59
CA ALA A 14 2.19 7.32 -7.91
C ALA A 14 1.27 6.12 -7.65
N CYS A 15 1.74 4.94 -7.99
CA CYS A 15 1.03 3.71 -7.70
C CYS A 15 2.04 2.60 -7.47
N PHE A 16 1.59 1.51 -6.89
CA PHE A 16 2.48 0.39 -6.59
C PHE A 16 1.69 -0.92 -6.62
N SER A 17 2.39 -2.02 -6.83
CA SER A 17 1.75 -3.34 -6.78
C SER A 17 2.04 -3.99 -5.43
N VAL A 18 1.20 -4.97 -5.06
CA VAL A 18 1.45 -5.72 -3.83
C VAL A 18 2.78 -6.46 -3.91
N ASN A 19 3.18 -6.89 -5.11
CA ASN A 19 4.46 -7.57 -5.27
C ASN A 19 5.63 -6.68 -4.93
N GLN A 20 5.55 -5.40 -5.25
CA GLN A 20 6.59 -4.44 -4.89
C GLN A 20 6.72 -4.32 -3.38
N VAL A 21 5.59 -4.29 -2.70
CA VAL A 21 5.59 -4.19 -1.24
C VAL A 21 6.18 -5.44 -0.62
N TYR A 22 5.82 -6.61 -1.13
CA TYR A 22 6.36 -7.86 -0.58
C TYR A 22 7.84 -8.02 -0.87
N ALA A 23 8.32 -7.51 -1.99
CA ALA A 23 9.75 -7.54 -2.29
C ALA A 23 10.54 -6.69 -1.30
N TRP A 24 9.97 -5.56 -0.92
CA TRP A 24 10.58 -4.66 0.05
C TRP A 24 10.41 -5.16 1.48
N GLN A 25 9.23 -5.69 1.79
CA GLN A 25 8.90 -6.12 3.14
C GLN A 25 8.20 -7.49 3.08
N PRO A 26 8.96 -8.59 3.02
CA PRO A 26 8.37 -9.93 2.83
C PRO A 26 7.36 -10.36 3.89
N GLY A 27 7.49 -9.86 5.10
CA GLY A 27 6.55 -10.19 6.17
C GLY A 27 5.34 -9.28 6.27
N PHE A 28 5.11 -8.46 5.25
CA PHE A 28 4.01 -7.51 5.29
C PHE A 28 2.65 -8.22 5.35
N ASP A 29 1.80 -7.76 6.26
CA ASP A 29 0.46 -8.33 6.43
C ASP A 29 -0.49 -7.76 5.38
N ARG A 30 -1.00 -8.62 4.51
CA ARG A 30 -1.90 -8.21 3.44
C ARG A 30 -3.19 -7.59 3.97
N ASN A 31 -3.57 -7.87 5.20
CA ASN A 31 -4.76 -7.26 5.78
C ASN A 31 -4.63 -5.75 5.91
N ASN A 32 -3.42 -5.24 5.94
CA ASN A 32 -3.19 -3.80 5.96
C ASN A 32 -3.75 -3.13 4.72
N PHE A 33 -3.62 -3.78 3.55
CA PHE A 33 -4.16 -3.22 2.32
C PHE A 33 -5.67 -3.07 2.41
N VAL A 34 -6.35 -4.08 2.94
CA VAL A 34 -7.80 -4.05 3.09
C VAL A 34 -8.21 -2.94 4.05
N ASN A 35 -7.57 -2.89 5.20
CA ASN A 35 -7.90 -1.91 6.22
C ASN A 35 -7.65 -0.48 5.75
N TRP A 36 -6.51 -0.25 5.11
CA TRP A 36 -6.15 1.08 4.64
C TRP A 36 -7.05 1.54 3.49
N THR A 37 -7.44 0.62 2.62
CA THR A 37 -8.36 0.94 1.55
C THR A 37 -9.73 1.29 2.13
N ARG A 38 -10.17 0.54 3.13
CA ARG A 38 -11.45 0.80 3.77
C ARG A 38 -11.46 2.16 4.47
N LYS A 39 -10.34 2.56 5.05
CA LYS A 39 -10.22 3.86 5.72
C LYS A 39 -10.04 5.02 4.74
N GLY A 40 -9.83 4.73 3.49
CA GLY A 40 -9.61 5.77 2.49
C GLY A 40 -8.16 6.21 2.37
N TYR A 41 -7.24 5.51 2.99
CA TYR A 41 -5.82 5.83 2.88
C TYR A 41 -5.24 5.43 1.54
N LEU A 42 -5.78 4.37 0.94
CA LEU A 42 -5.35 3.87 -0.35
C LEU A 42 -6.53 3.74 -1.29
N ILE A 43 -6.26 3.82 -2.58
CA ILE A 43 -7.24 3.56 -3.62
C ILE A 43 -6.80 2.30 -4.35
N ARG A 44 -7.71 1.37 -4.52
CA ARG A 44 -7.44 0.17 -5.30
C ARG A 44 -7.72 0.47 -6.76
N LEU A 45 -6.68 0.46 -7.58
CA LEU A 45 -6.82 0.74 -9.00
C LEU A 45 -7.33 -0.48 -9.75
N ARG A 46 -6.79 -1.62 -9.40
CA ARG A 46 -7.20 -2.90 -9.94
C ARG A 46 -6.60 -3.98 -9.06
N ARG A 47 -6.89 -5.23 -9.39
CA ARG A 47 -6.39 -6.33 -8.58
C ARG A 47 -4.88 -6.26 -8.44
N GLY A 48 -4.41 -6.19 -7.22
CA GLY A 48 -2.99 -6.14 -6.92
C GLY A 48 -2.32 -4.79 -7.11
N MET A 49 -3.06 -3.75 -7.47
CA MET A 49 -2.51 -2.42 -7.68
C MET A 49 -3.21 -1.40 -6.81
N TYR A 50 -2.42 -0.57 -6.14
CA TYR A 50 -2.93 0.46 -5.25
C TYR A 50 -2.24 1.79 -5.52
N ALA A 51 -2.89 2.87 -5.13
CA ALA A 51 -2.32 4.20 -5.25
C ALA A 51 -2.73 5.04 -4.05
N PHE A 52 -1.97 6.10 -3.81
CA PHE A 52 -2.36 7.09 -2.80
C PHE A 52 -3.41 8.00 -3.41
N PRO A 53 -4.43 8.40 -2.63
CA PRO A 53 -5.55 9.17 -3.17
C PRO A 53 -5.24 10.62 -3.53
N GLU A 54 -4.05 10.98 -3.64
CA GLU A 54 -3.74 12.37 -3.99
C GLU A 54 -3.28 12.53 -5.38
#